data_aba36afc82a16c069467253d9496266d
#
_entry.id   aba36afc82a16c069467253d9496266d
#
_cell.length_a   1.000
_cell.length_b   1.000
_cell.length_c   1.000
_cell.angle_alpha   90.00
_cell.angle_beta   90.00
_cell.angle_gamma   90.00
#
_symmetry.space_group_name_H-M   'P 1'
#
loop_
_entity.id
_entity.type
_entity.pdbx_description
1 polymer ?
#
loop_
_entity_poly.entity_id
_entity_poly.type
_entity_poly.pdbx_seq_one_letter_code
_entity_poly.pdbx_strand_id
1 'polypeptide(L)'
;MKRIHCTVLSLVLLAIAAGGCVGDRIVAPGEMRDGVLTDWYGHKTLYTFDKDTTNPPRSNCNGDCALKWPPFRPNAGERELRGYTIFKRDDGSLQWAYDGKPLYFYAGDNKVGDRNGDNANGVWHVVKSGS
;
A
#
# COMPACT_ATOMS: atom_id res chain seq x y z
N MET A 1 5.03 -22.74 19.66
CA MET A 1 3.66 -22.19 19.50
C MET A 1 3.03 -22.07 20.87
N LYS A 2 2.92 -20.87 21.39
CA LYS A 2 2.22 -20.63 22.65
C LYS A 2 0.75 -20.34 22.36
N ARG A 3 -0.11 -21.26 22.72
CA ARG A 3 -1.56 -21.05 22.70
C ARG A 3 -1.92 -20.19 23.92
N ILE A 4 -2.43 -18.99 23.66
CA ILE A 4 -2.99 -18.17 24.72
C ILE A 4 -4.41 -18.69 24.96
N HIS A 5 -4.60 -19.36 26.12
CA HIS A 5 -5.93 -19.78 26.56
C HIS A 5 -6.53 -18.60 27.31
N CYS A 6 -7.62 -18.06 26.78
CA CYS A 6 -8.50 -17.18 27.57
C CYS A 6 -9.33 -18.07 28.50
N THR A 7 -8.90 -18.21 29.75
CA THR A 7 -9.67 -18.92 30.78
C THR A 7 -10.71 -17.94 31.34
N VAL A 8 -11.96 -18.21 31.05
CA VAL A 8 -13.08 -17.49 31.65
C VAL A 8 -13.34 -18.09 33.02
N LEU A 9 -13.01 -17.35 34.08
CA LEU A 9 -13.43 -17.69 35.40
C LEU A 9 -14.73 -16.92 35.69
N SER A 10 -15.83 -17.66 35.85
CA SER A 10 -17.13 -17.11 36.24
C SER A 10 -17.08 -16.57 37.63
N LEU A 11 -17.39 -15.27 37.79
CA LEU A 11 -18.06 -14.74 38.97
C LEU A 11 -18.94 -13.57 38.56
N VAL A 12 -20.19 -13.70 38.92
CA VAL A 12 -21.27 -12.77 38.69
C VAL A 12 -20.99 -11.44 39.41
N LEU A 13 -20.91 -10.33 38.66
CA LEU A 13 -21.51 -9.03 39.01
C LEU A 13 -21.31 -8.05 37.85
N LEU A 14 -22.40 -7.38 37.50
CA LEU A 14 -22.52 -6.31 36.53
C LEU A 14 -21.25 -5.48 36.33
N ALA A 15 -20.56 -5.70 35.22
CA ALA A 15 -19.74 -4.68 34.61
C ALA A 15 -19.72 -4.99 33.12
N ILE A 16 -20.16 -4.04 32.36
CA ILE A 16 -20.03 -4.03 30.88
C ILE A 16 -18.55 -4.04 30.59
N ALA A 17 -17.97 -5.24 30.50
CA ALA A 17 -16.62 -5.41 29.96
C ALA A 17 -16.78 -5.58 28.47
N ALA A 18 -16.65 -4.50 27.71
CA ALA A 18 -16.33 -4.55 26.31
C ALA A 18 -14.88 -5.03 26.17
N GLY A 19 -14.62 -6.28 26.50
CA GLY A 19 -13.36 -6.97 26.29
C GLY A 19 -13.34 -7.54 24.88
N GLY A 20 -13.41 -6.71 23.84
CA GLY A 20 -13.09 -7.11 22.49
C GLY A 20 -11.59 -7.26 22.37
N CYS A 21 -11.06 -8.46 22.10
CA CYS A 21 -9.74 -8.58 21.51
C CYS A 21 -9.80 -7.85 20.17
N VAL A 22 -9.34 -6.60 20.13
CA VAL A 22 -9.07 -5.90 18.88
C VAL A 22 -7.83 -6.57 18.32
N GLY A 23 -8.05 -7.63 17.51
CA GLY A 23 -6.99 -8.14 16.67
C GLY A 23 -6.58 -7.01 15.73
N ASP A 24 -5.31 -6.62 15.75
CA ASP A 24 -4.74 -5.74 14.74
C ASP A 24 -5.07 -6.34 13.37
N ARG A 25 -6.08 -5.77 12.71
CA ARG A 25 -6.34 -6.11 11.33
C ARG A 25 -5.23 -5.49 10.52
N ILE A 26 -4.28 -6.33 10.12
CA ILE A 26 -3.28 -5.92 9.15
C ILE A 26 -4.03 -5.75 7.83
N VAL A 27 -4.20 -4.51 7.43
CA VAL A 27 -4.87 -4.14 6.18
C VAL A 27 -3.78 -3.97 5.12
N ALA A 28 -3.98 -4.57 3.95
CA ALA A 28 -3.07 -4.35 2.82
C ALA A 28 -3.10 -2.86 2.42
N PRO A 29 -1.96 -2.27 2.05
CA PRO A 29 -1.92 -0.86 1.67
C PRO A 29 -2.70 -0.54 0.40
N GLY A 30 -2.95 -1.54 -0.43
CA GLY A 30 -3.72 -1.41 -1.66
C GLY A 30 -4.81 -2.46 -1.82
N GLU A 31 -5.76 -2.17 -2.67
CA GLU A 31 -6.85 -3.08 -3.04
C GLU A 31 -7.13 -3.04 -4.55
N MET A 32 -7.60 -4.13 -5.10
CA MET A 32 -8.09 -4.16 -6.48
C MET A 32 -9.49 -3.56 -6.56
N ARG A 33 -9.64 -2.49 -7.33
CA ARG A 33 -10.92 -1.83 -7.62
C ARG A 33 -11.10 -1.70 -9.12
N ASP A 34 -12.22 -2.16 -9.64
CA ASP A 34 -12.53 -2.09 -11.08
C ASP A 34 -11.36 -2.55 -11.97
N GLY A 35 -10.68 -3.62 -11.53
CA GLY A 35 -9.61 -4.29 -12.26
C GLY A 35 -8.21 -3.67 -12.13
N VAL A 36 -8.04 -2.59 -11.35
CA VAL A 36 -6.73 -1.97 -11.12
C VAL A 36 -6.43 -1.81 -9.63
N LEU A 37 -5.15 -1.74 -9.29
CA LEU A 37 -4.70 -1.50 -7.94
C LEU A 37 -4.92 -0.04 -7.55
N THR A 38 -5.52 0.17 -6.39
CA THR A 38 -5.72 1.48 -5.77
C THR A 38 -5.17 1.47 -4.34
N ASP A 39 -4.87 2.63 -3.78
CA ASP A 39 -4.55 2.71 -2.36
C ASP A 39 -5.80 2.44 -1.50
N TRP A 40 -5.59 1.80 -0.36
CA TRP A 40 -6.69 1.39 0.52
C TRP A 40 -7.48 2.57 1.09
N TYR A 41 -6.81 3.66 1.43
CA TYR A 41 -7.44 4.77 2.16
C TYR A 41 -8.17 5.77 1.24
N GLY A 42 -7.53 6.17 0.16
CA GLY A 42 -8.06 7.19 -0.76
C GLY A 42 -8.68 6.62 -2.02
N HIS A 43 -8.51 5.32 -2.26
CA HIS A 43 -8.96 4.61 -3.47
C HIS A 43 -8.45 5.25 -4.78
N LYS A 44 -7.29 5.88 -4.70
CA LYS A 44 -6.65 6.46 -5.88
C LYS A 44 -5.85 5.40 -6.61
N THR A 45 -5.83 5.50 -7.92
CA THR A 45 -5.10 4.57 -8.79
C THR A 45 -3.60 4.59 -8.51
N LEU A 46 -3.01 3.41 -8.43
CA LEU A 46 -1.57 3.22 -8.27
C LEU A 46 -0.94 2.80 -9.60
N TYR A 47 0.28 3.29 -9.82
CA TYR A 47 1.04 3.11 -11.06
C TYR A 47 2.40 2.51 -10.79
N THR A 48 2.95 1.86 -11.81
CA THR A 48 4.34 1.42 -11.86
C THR A 48 5.09 2.13 -12.98
N PHE A 49 6.41 2.19 -12.86
CA PHE A 49 7.31 2.86 -13.79
C PHE A 49 8.28 1.84 -14.40
N ASP A 50 8.30 1.70 -15.72
CA ASP A 50 9.12 0.70 -16.42
C ASP A 50 10.63 0.90 -16.23
N LYS A 51 11.06 2.12 -15.93
CA LYS A 51 12.48 2.46 -15.69
C LYS A 51 12.96 2.20 -14.26
N ASP A 52 12.07 1.78 -13.38
CA ASP A 52 12.44 1.38 -12.03
C ASP A 52 13.13 0.01 -12.03
N THR A 53 14.00 -0.19 -11.04
CA THR A 53 14.58 -1.50 -10.77
C THR A 53 13.61 -2.32 -9.91
N THR A 54 13.52 -3.61 -10.20
CA THR A 54 12.71 -4.57 -9.44
C THR A 54 13.60 -5.65 -8.83
N ASN A 55 13.21 -6.20 -7.68
CA ASN A 55 13.87 -7.33 -7.01
C ASN A 55 15.41 -7.20 -6.86
N PRO A 56 15.93 -6.27 -6.03
CA PRO A 56 15.22 -5.41 -5.07
C PRO A 56 14.62 -4.16 -5.72
N PRO A 57 13.51 -3.63 -5.16
CA PRO A 57 12.90 -2.43 -5.71
C PRO A 57 13.80 -1.20 -5.49
N ARG A 58 13.91 -0.39 -6.53
CA ARG A 58 14.57 0.91 -6.48
C ARG A 58 13.84 1.90 -7.38
N SER A 59 13.57 3.08 -6.86
CA SER A 59 12.95 4.15 -7.64
C SER A 59 13.98 4.92 -8.45
N ASN A 60 13.70 5.11 -9.73
CA ASN A 60 14.42 6.00 -10.63
C ASN A 60 13.62 7.26 -10.95
N CYS A 61 12.53 7.51 -10.22
CA CYS A 61 11.69 8.70 -10.33
C CYS A 61 11.96 9.62 -9.14
N ASN A 62 12.82 10.62 -9.34
CA ASN A 62 13.26 11.56 -8.31
C ASN A 62 13.05 13.01 -8.77
N GLY A 63 13.12 13.97 -7.85
CA GLY A 63 12.99 15.40 -8.19
C GLY A 63 11.66 15.72 -8.87
N ASP A 64 11.71 16.36 -10.03
CA ASP A 64 10.52 16.76 -10.80
C ASP A 64 9.64 15.58 -11.20
N CYS A 65 10.23 14.43 -11.46
CA CYS A 65 9.50 13.20 -11.71
C CYS A 65 8.61 12.85 -10.50
N ALA A 66 9.13 12.92 -9.30
CA ALA A 66 8.39 12.59 -8.07
C ALA A 66 7.31 13.63 -7.72
N LEU A 67 7.37 14.85 -8.26
CA LEU A 67 6.30 15.83 -8.15
C LEU A 67 5.10 15.47 -9.03
N LYS A 68 5.37 14.97 -10.22
CA LYS A 68 4.33 14.51 -11.17
C LYS A 68 3.80 13.11 -10.79
N TRP A 69 4.67 12.27 -10.27
CA TRP A 69 4.40 10.90 -9.86
C TRP A 69 4.76 10.70 -8.39
N PRO A 70 3.91 11.19 -7.46
CA PRO A 70 4.18 11.06 -6.03
C PRO A 70 4.35 9.59 -5.61
N PRO A 71 5.41 9.26 -4.88
CA PRO A 71 5.58 7.91 -4.36
C PRO A 71 4.44 7.52 -3.40
N PHE A 72 3.99 6.28 -3.49
CA PHE A 72 3.08 5.73 -2.49
C PHE A 72 3.87 5.38 -1.23
N ARG A 73 3.69 6.16 -0.18
CA ARG A 73 4.45 6.06 1.06
C ARG A 73 3.70 5.29 2.14
N PRO A 74 4.40 4.46 2.93
CA PRO A 74 3.77 3.84 4.10
C PRO A 74 3.48 4.89 5.18
N ASN A 75 2.38 4.69 5.89
CA ASN A 75 2.10 5.42 7.12
C ASN A 75 2.96 4.87 8.27
N ALA A 76 3.08 5.66 9.35
CA ALA A 76 3.81 5.22 10.53
C ALA A 76 3.20 3.93 11.10
N GLY A 77 4.05 2.94 11.36
CA GLY A 77 3.64 1.65 11.92
C GLY A 77 3.11 0.63 10.90
N GLU A 78 2.97 0.98 9.64
CA GLU A 78 2.63 0.01 8.61
C GLU A 78 3.77 -0.98 8.39
N ARG A 79 3.41 -2.22 8.09
CA ARG A 79 4.35 -3.34 7.93
C ARG A 79 4.17 -4.01 6.58
N GLU A 80 5.24 -4.62 6.09
CA GLU A 80 5.21 -5.44 4.89
C GLU A 80 4.17 -6.56 4.98
N LEU A 81 3.49 -6.85 3.89
CA LEU A 81 2.40 -7.81 3.82
C LEU A 81 2.22 -8.34 2.39
N ARG A 82 2.21 -9.66 2.22
CA ARG A 82 1.75 -10.38 1.02
C ARG A 82 2.05 -9.69 -0.32
N GLY A 83 3.30 -9.67 -0.72
CA GLY A 83 3.73 -9.04 -1.96
C GLY A 83 3.96 -7.53 -1.86
N TYR A 84 3.52 -6.90 -0.78
CA TYR A 84 3.84 -5.51 -0.48
C TYR A 84 5.09 -5.43 0.38
N THR A 85 6.11 -4.74 -0.12
CA THR A 85 7.36 -4.48 0.57
C THR A 85 7.61 -2.99 0.71
N ILE A 86 8.41 -2.60 1.69
CA ILE A 86 8.80 -1.22 1.93
C ILE A 86 10.28 -1.08 1.61
N PHE A 87 10.64 -0.12 0.79
CA PHE A 87 12.03 0.16 0.46
C PHE A 87 12.38 1.63 0.68
N LYS A 88 13.67 1.90 0.81
CA LYS A 88 14.20 3.25 0.98
C LYS A 88 14.55 3.85 -0.38
N ARG A 89 14.02 5.05 -0.64
CA ARG A 89 14.36 5.86 -1.80
C ARG A 89 15.74 6.50 -1.65
N ASP A 90 16.28 7.06 -2.73
CA ASP A 90 17.59 7.73 -2.71
C ASP A 90 17.65 8.92 -1.74
N ASP A 91 16.52 9.59 -1.48
CA ASP A 91 16.41 10.68 -0.50
C ASP A 91 16.23 10.22 0.96
N GLY A 92 16.23 8.91 1.19
CA GLY A 92 16.01 8.30 2.52
C GLY A 92 14.57 8.12 2.94
N SER A 93 13.59 8.62 2.18
CA SER A 93 12.18 8.37 2.44
C SER A 93 11.77 6.95 2.05
N LEU A 94 10.64 6.48 2.60
CA LEU A 94 10.15 5.14 2.36
C LEU A 94 9.04 5.14 1.31
N GLN A 95 8.96 4.04 0.55
CA GLN A 95 7.97 3.83 -0.50
C GLN A 95 7.51 2.39 -0.51
N TRP A 96 6.22 2.18 -0.82
CA TRP A 96 5.68 0.85 -1.09
C TRP A 96 6.11 0.34 -2.46
N ALA A 97 6.38 -0.96 -2.51
CA ALA A 97 6.48 -1.74 -3.73
C ALA A 97 5.49 -2.91 -3.69
N TYR A 98 4.98 -3.29 -4.85
CA TYR A 98 4.14 -4.47 -5.02
C TYR A 98 4.79 -5.41 -6.03
N ASP A 99 4.98 -6.68 -5.63
CA ASP A 99 5.73 -7.67 -6.41
C ASP A 99 7.09 -7.15 -6.92
N GLY A 100 7.80 -6.41 -6.04
CA GLY A 100 9.09 -5.81 -6.33
C GLY A 100 9.06 -4.53 -7.16
N LYS A 101 7.88 -4.05 -7.56
CA LYS A 101 7.72 -2.83 -8.38
C LYS A 101 7.33 -1.65 -7.51
N PRO A 102 8.12 -0.55 -7.47
CA PRO A 102 7.74 0.66 -6.78
C PRO A 102 6.38 1.20 -7.23
N LEU A 103 5.57 1.68 -6.28
CA LEU A 103 4.22 2.18 -6.52
C LEU A 103 4.17 3.71 -6.40
N TYR A 104 3.39 4.32 -7.30
CA TYR A 104 3.23 5.77 -7.41
C TYR A 104 1.76 6.17 -7.57
N PHE A 105 1.46 7.40 -7.17
CA PHE A 105 0.28 8.13 -7.63
C PHE A 105 0.60 8.93 -8.88
N TYR A 106 -0.44 9.40 -9.55
CA TYR A 106 -0.31 10.40 -10.61
C TYR A 106 -0.94 11.73 -10.17
N ALA A 107 -0.18 12.81 -10.23
CA ALA A 107 -0.64 14.13 -9.77
C ALA A 107 -1.82 14.66 -10.59
N GLY A 108 -1.99 14.19 -11.82
CA GLY A 108 -3.13 14.53 -12.68
C GLY A 108 -4.43 13.79 -12.38
N ASP A 109 -4.42 12.81 -11.47
CA ASP A 109 -5.62 12.11 -11.02
C ASP A 109 -6.26 12.90 -9.86
N ASN A 110 -7.48 13.41 -10.06
CA ASN A 110 -8.15 14.29 -9.10
C ASN A 110 -9.26 13.61 -8.30
N LYS A 111 -9.78 12.49 -8.77
CA LYS A 111 -10.90 11.78 -8.14
C LYS A 111 -10.72 10.26 -8.23
N VAL A 112 -11.46 9.56 -7.38
CA VAL A 112 -11.54 8.09 -7.41
C VAL A 112 -11.96 7.62 -8.81
N GLY A 113 -11.24 6.63 -9.32
CA GLY A 113 -11.48 6.07 -10.65
C GLY A 113 -10.69 6.74 -11.79
N ASP A 114 -10.05 7.89 -11.55
CA ASP A 114 -9.17 8.51 -12.55
C ASP A 114 -7.97 7.60 -12.85
N ARG A 115 -7.65 7.47 -14.13
CA ARG A 115 -6.53 6.70 -14.67
C ARG A 115 -5.80 7.48 -15.76
N ASN A 116 -5.65 8.78 -15.54
CA ASN A 116 -5.13 9.71 -16.55
C ASN A 116 -3.63 9.49 -16.84
N GLY A 117 -2.93 8.80 -15.94
CA GLY A 117 -1.52 8.49 -16.09
C GLY A 117 -1.23 7.16 -16.81
N ASP A 118 -2.25 6.36 -17.09
CA ASP A 118 -2.03 5.06 -17.72
C ASP A 118 -1.42 5.20 -19.12
N ASN A 119 -0.36 4.45 -19.36
CA ASN A 119 0.44 4.50 -20.57
C ASN A 119 1.13 5.85 -20.87
N ALA A 120 1.28 6.71 -19.86
CA ALA A 120 1.99 7.98 -20.01
C ALA A 120 3.42 7.74 -20.51
N ASN A 121 3.79 8.39 -21.61
CA ASN A 121 5.07 8.23 -22.30
C ASN A 121 5.44 6.76 -22.63
N GLY A 122 4.47 5.84 -22.60
CA GLY A 122 4.67 4.42 -22.80
C GLY A 122 5.42 3.69 -21.67
N VAL A 123 5.70 4.36 -20.55
CA VAL A 123 6.53 3.82 -19.45
C VAL A 123 5.84 3.81 -18.08
N TRP A 124 4.66 4.40 -17.98
CA TRP A 124 3.82 4.38 -16.78
C TRP A 124 2.58 3.54 -16.99
N HIS A 125 2.24 2.69 -16.04
CA HIS A 125 1.13 1.75 -16.20
C HIS A 125 0.34 1.59 -14.91
N VAL A 126 -0.98 1.45 -15.02
CA VAL A 126 -1.81 0.94 -13.93
C VAL A 126 -1.42 -0.51 -13.63
N VAL A 127 -1.61 -0.93 -12.39
CA VAL A 127 -1.38 -2.33 -11.99
C VAL A 127 -2.70 -3.08 -12.11
N LYS A 128 -2.73 -4.09 -12.97
CA LYS A 128 -3.93 -4.91 -13.23
C LYS A 128 -3.92 -6.19 -12.39
N SER A 129 -5.11 -6.71 -12.11
CA SER A 129 -5.24 -8.03 -11.50
C SER A 129 -4.69 -9.11 -12.44
N GLY A 130 -3.81 -9.98 -11.90
CA GLY A 130 -3.27 -11.11 -12.68
C GLY A 130 -2.11 -10.77 -13.61
N SER A 131 -1.50 -9.60 -13.45
CA SER A 131 -0.25 -9.25 -14.16
C SER A 131 0.99 -9.59 -13.34
#